data_08e02f1e46dbe2a37b97b840fc40fdf7
#
_entry.id   08e02f1e46dbe2a37b97b840fc40fdf7
#
_cell.length_a   1.000
_cell.length_b   1.000
_cell.length_c   1.000
_cell.angle_alpha   90.00
_cell.angle_beta   90.00
_cell.angle_gamma   90.00
#
_symmetry.space_group_name_H-M   'P 1'
#
loop_
_entity.id
_entity.type
_entity.pdbx_description
1 polymer ?
#
loop_
_entity_poly.entity_id
_entity_poly.type
_entity_poly.pdbx_seq_one_letter_code
_entity_poly.pdbx_strand_id
1 'polypeptide(L)'
;MTPEDAKLMDVLQGGCCFYCGGPVGAKATFDHLIPQAYGGTDDPGNIVLAHRRCNQMKGDRLPTPEELDRLIAQRRHSRLGVWPPLLALRDAEPGDEWIAVARAVSGQTTKPR
;
A
#
# COMPACT_ATOMS: atom_id res chain seq x y z
N MET A 1 7.68 -0.95 -11.13
CA MET A 1 8.32 -0.09 -10.13
C MET A 1 9.81 0.02 -10.46
N THR A 2 10.35 1.22 -10.38
CA THR A 2 11.74 1.47 -10.74
C THR A 2 12.65 1.43 -9.50
N PRO A 3 13.98 1.31 -9.68
CA PRO A 3 14.90 1.42 -8.54
C PRO A 3 14.77 2.75 -7.80
N GLU A 4 14.48 3.84 -8.53
CA GLU A 4 14.25 5.14 -7.90
C GLU A 4 13.02 5.14 -7.03
N ASP A 5 11.97 4.45 -7.46
CA ASP A 5 10.75 4.31 -6.65
C ASP A 5 11.06 3.59 -5.35
N ALA A 6 11.84 2.52 -5.42
CA ALA A 6 12.23 1.75 -4.24
C ALA A 6 13.04 2.61 -3.26
N LYS A 7 13.98 3.40 -3.78
CA LYS A 7 14.78 4.30 -2.95
C LYS A 7 13.93 5.35 -2.26
N LEU A 8 13.00 5.94 -3.01
CA LEU A 8 12.11 6.96 -2.44
C LEU A 8 11.22 6.35 -1.37
N MET A 9 10.72 5.14 -1.62
CA MET A 9 9.91 4.41 -0.66
C MET A 9 10.67 4.22 0.66
N ASP A 10 11.94 3.80 0.57
CA ASP A 10 12.79 3.62 1.73
C ASP A 10 12.97 4.94 2.49
N VAL A 11 13.23 6.02 1.77
CA VAL A 11 13.38 7.34 2.39
C VAL A 11 12.10 7.77 3.09
N LEU A 12 10.96 7.61 2.43
CA LEU A 12 9.67 8.01 3.00
C LEU A 12 9.29 7.20 4.23
N GLN A 13 9.76 5.95 4.31
CA GLN A 13 9.54 5.10 5.48
C GLN A 13 10.65 5.24 6.53
N GLY A 14 11.65 6.08 6.26
CA GLY A 14 12.75 6.28 7.19
C GLY A 14 13.60 5.04 7.40
N GLY A 15 13.70 4.17 6.40
CA GLY A 15 14.44 2.93 6.51
C GLY A 15 13.77 1.88 7.39
N CYS A 16 12.49 2.06 7.70
CA CYS A 16 11.78 1.22 8.65
C CYS A 16 10.66 0.43 8.01
N CYS A 17 10.35 -0.72 8.58
CA CYS A 17 9.24 -1.55 8.16
C CYS A 17 7.92 -0.79 8.29
N PHE A 18 7.11 -0.85 7.25
CA PHE A 18 5.82 -0.17 7.25
C PHE A 18 4.91 -0.65 8.39
N TYR A 19 5.00 -1.93 8.74
CA TYR A 19 4.08 -2.53 9.71
C TYR A 19 4.57 -2.43 11.15
N CYS A 20 5.82 -2.79 11.43
CA CYS A 20 6.30 -2.81 12.80
C CYS A 20 7.15 -1.59 13.18
N GLY A 21 7.61 -0.81 12.22
CA GLY A 21 8.40 0.38 12.47
C GLY A 21 9.87 0.11 12.75
N GLY A 22 10.30 -1.13 12.79
CA GLY A 22 11.71 -1.45 13.00
C GLY A 22 12.52 -1.33 11.71
N PRO A 23 13.85 -1.18 11.81
CA PRO A 23 14.69 -1.04 10.61
C PRO A 23 14.60 -2.28 9.74
N VAL A 24 14.45 -2.09 8.42
CA VAL A 24 14.30 -3.22 7.48
C VAL A 24 15.63 -3.71 6.93
N GLY A 25 16.60 -2.83 6.74
CA GLY A 25 17.89 -3.23 6.20
C GLY A 25 17.80 -3.82 4.79
N ALA A 26 18.80 -4.62 4.45
CA ALA A 26 18.95 -5.15 3.10
C ALA A 26 17.94 -6.25 2.78
N LYS A 27 17.25 -6.77 3.77
CA LYS A 27 16.29 -7.87 3.57
C LYS A 27 14.86 -7.39 3.49
N ALA A 28 14.65 -6.14 3.16
CA ALA A 28 13.31 -5.60 2.98
C ALA A 28 12.60 -6.32 1.83
N THR A 29 11.32 -6.54 2.00
CA THR A 29 10.46 -7.08 0.95
C THR A 29 9.45 -6.01 0.54
N PHE A 30 8.85 -6.19 -0.64
CA PHE A 30 7.79 -5.33 -1.12
C PHE A 30 6.46 -6.00 -0.87
N ASP A 31 5.51 -5.26 -0.33
CA ASP A 31 4.19 -5.79 -0.04
C ASP A 31 3.12 -4.91 -0.67
N HIS A 32 2.07 -5.52 -1.17
CA HIS A 32 0.89 -4.82 -1.67
C HIS A 32 -0.01 -4.48 -0.49
N LEU A 33 -0.23 -3.19 -0.24
CA LEU A 33 -1.08 -2.79 0.89
C LEU A 33 -2.51 -3.28 0.69
N ILE A 34 -3.09 -3.04 -0.51
CA ILE A 34 -4.27 -3.80 -0.91
C ILE A 34 -3.76 -5.03 -1.63
N PRO A 35 -4.03 -6.22 -1.09
CA PRO A 35 -3.49 -7.46 -1.65
C PRO A 35 -3.97 -7.73 -3.07
N GLN A 36 -3.16 -8.45 -3.82
CA GLN A 36 -3.54 -8.86 -5.18
C GLN A 36 -4.84 -9.67 -5.17
N ALA A 37 -5.12 -10.40 -4.10
CA ALA A 37 -6.36 -11.14 -3.95
C ALA A 37 -7.60 -10.23 -4.02
N TYR A 38 -7.44 -8.96 -3.68
CA TYR A 38 -8.51 -7.96 -3.77
C TYR A 38 -8.31 -7.00 -4.93
N GLY A 39 -7.46 -7.35 -5.88
CA GLY A 39 -7.22 -6.53 -7.05
C GLY A 39 -6.10 -5.51 -6.92
N GLY A 40 -5.32 -5.60 -5.85
CA GLY A 40 -4.17 -4.72 -5.67
C GLY A 40 -3.16 -4.88 -6.80
N THR A 41 -2.67 -3.76 -7.33
CA THR A 41 -1.73 -3.74 -8.44
C THR A 41 -0.34 -3.39 -7.95
N ASP A 42 0.62 -3.42 -8.88
CA ASP A 42 2.01 -3.05 -8.62
C ASP A 42 2.24 -1.53 -8.66
N ASP A 43 1.16 -0.73 -8.70
CA ASP A 43 1.30 0.72 -8.63
C ASP A 43 2.13 1.08 -7.39
N PRO A 44 3.20 1.87 -7.53
CA PRO A 44 4.04 2.22 -6.38
C PRO A 44 3.25 2.82 -5.23
N GLY A 45 2.12 3.46 -5.51
CA GLY A 45 1.24 4.01 -4.47
C GLY A 45 0.53 2.95 -3.65
N ASN A 46 0.67 1.67 -4.00
CA ASN A 46 0.10 0.54 -3.26
C ASN A 46 1.18 -0.34 -2.63
N ILE A 47 2.45 -0.02 -2.83
CA ILE A 47 3.55 -0.90 -2.40
C ILE A 47 4.24 -0.28 -1.19
N VAL A 48 4.56 -1.10 -0.22
CA VAL A 48 5.32 -0.69 0.97
C VAL A 48 6.51 -1.63 1.18
N LEU A 49 7.53 -1.12 1.88
CA LEU A 49 8.65 -1.95 2.30
C LEU A 49 8.37 -2.53 3.69
N ALA A 50 8.68 -3.78 3.87
CA ALA A 50 8.40 -4.46 5.13
C ALA A 50 9.39 -5.59 5.36
N HIS A 51 9.53 -5.99 6.63
CA HIS A 51 10.19 -7.23 6.94
C HIS A 51 9.39 -8.38 6.31
N ARG A 52 10.10 -9.38 5.82
CA ARG A 52 9.44 -10.56 5.26
C ARG A 52 8.44 -11.16 6.23
N ARG A 53 8.82 -11.26 7.51
CA ARG A 53 7.95 -11.78 8.55
C ARG A 53 6.68 -10.96 8.71
N CYS A 54 6.81 -9.64 8.72
CA CYS A 54 5.64 -8.76 8.86
C CYS A 54 4.73 -8.87 7.65
N ASN A 55 5.33 -8.98 6.45
CA ASN A 55 4.62 -9.18 5.22
C ASN A 55 3.81 -10.49 5.28
N GLN A 56 4.45 -11.58 5.72
CA GLN A 56 3.79 -12.87 5.85
C GLN A 56 2.65 -12.83 6.86
N MET A 57 2.85 -12.14 7.97
CA MET A 57 1.82 -12.01 8.99
C MET A 57 0.61 -11.21 8.53
N LYS A 58 0.85 -10.19 7.71
CA LYS A 58 -0.26 -9.43 7.12
C LYS A 58 -1.05 -10.30 6.16
N GLY A 59 -0.38 -11.12 5.35
CA GLY A 59 -1.04 -11.98 4.37
C GLY A 59 -1.95 -11.19 3.45
N ASP A 60 -3.14 -11.72 3.17
CA ASP A 60 -4.11 -11.10 2.28
C ASP A 60 -5.12 -10.22 3.02
N ARG A 61 -4.79 -9.79 4.23
CA ARG A 61 -5.64 -8.90 5.01
C ARG A 61 -5.68 -7.51 4.37
N LEU A 62 -6.85 -6.89 4.33
CA LEU A 62 -6.94 -5.48 3.95
C LEU A 62 -6.25 -4.62 5.00
N PRO A 63 -5.70 -3.45 4.60
CA PRO A 63 -5.05 -2.58 5.56
C PRO A 63 -6.02 -2.00 6.58
N THR A 64 -5.52 -1.72 7.77
CA THR A 64 -6.27 -1.07 8.83
C THR A 64 -6.37 0.43 8.55
N PRO A 65 -7.31 1.14 9.19
CA PRO A 65 -7.36 2.61 9.07
C PRO A 65 -6.04 3.28 9.43
N GLU A 66 -5.34 2.78 10.45
CA GLU A 66 -4.06 3.33 10.87
C GLU A 66 -3.00 3.15 9.78
N GLU A 67 -3.00 2.00 9.13
CA GLU A 67 -2.06 1.73 8.04
C GLU A 67 -2.35 2.64 6.84
N LEU A 68 -3.62 2.83 6.52
CA LEU A 68 -4.03 3.74 5.44
C LEU A 68 -3.59 5.17 5.73
N ASP A 69 -3.83 5.64 6.95
CA ASP A 69 -3.42 6.99 7.34
C ASP A 69 -1.92 7.16 7.25
N ARG A 70 -1.16 6.12 7.66
CA ARG A 70 0.30 6.16 7.59
C ARG A 70 0.79 6.27 6.16
N LEU A 71 0.24 5.47 5.25
CA LEU A 71 0.64 5.53 3.86
C LEU A 71 0.31 6.89 3.25
N ILE A 72 -0.90 7.36 3.48
CA ILE A 72 -1.35 8.65 2.93
C ILE A 72 -0.45 9.76 3.43
N ALA A 73 -0.15 9.79 4.73
CA ALA A 73 0.70 10.82 5.31
C ALA A 73 2.11 10.79 4.69
N GLN A 74 2.65 9.60 4.43
CA GLN A 74 3.98 9.47 3.87
C GLN A 74 4.06 9.85 2.40
N ARG A 75 2.98 9.62 1.65
CA ARG A 75 3.06 9.58 0.19
C ARG A 75 2.30 10.66 -0.55
N ARG A 76 1.33 11.32 0.10
CA ARG A 76 0.39 12.23 -0.59
C ARG A 76 1.07 13.36 -1.35
N HIS A 77 2.25 13.78 -0.90
CA HIS A 77 2.98 14.86 -1.56
C HIS A 77 4.25 14.37 -2.25
N SER A 78 4.38 13.06 -2.40
CA SER A 78 5.55 12.47 -3.05
C SER A 78 5.21 12.09 -4.48
N ARG A 79 6.27 11.84 -5.26
CA ARG A 79 6.13 11.34 -6.63
C ARG A 79 5.43 9.99 -6.69
N LEU A 80 5.58 9.16 -5.64
CA LEU A 80 4.93 7.86 -5.60
C LEU A 80 3.42 7.97 -5.51
N GLY A 81 2.94 8.97 -4.79
CA GLY A 81 1.51 9.19 -4.62
C GLY A 81 0.83 8.10 -3.81
N VAL A 82 -0.48 8.16 -3.82
CA VAL A 82 -1.36 7.17 -3.16
C VAL A 82 -2.23 6.56 -4.25
N TRP A 83 -2.20 5.23 -4.35
CA TRP A 83 -3.05 4.53 -5.32
C TRP A 83 -4.52 4.82 -4.98
N PRO A 84 -5.33 5.32 -5.94
CA PRO A 84 -6.68 5.81 -5.62
C PRO A 84 -7.59 4.85 -4.84
N PRO A 85 -7.58 3.53 -5.09
CA PRO A 85 -8.41 2.64 -4.28
C PRO A 85 -8.12 2.67 -2.78
N LEU A 86 -6.90 3.06 -2.38
CA LEU A 86 -6.57 3.21 -0.97
C LEU A 86 -7.37 4.35 -0.34
N LEU A 87 -7.59 5.42 -1.09
CA LEU A 87 -8.40 6.54 -0.60
C LEU A 87 -9.86 6.13 -0.46
N ALA A 88 -10.37 5.37 -1.42
CA ALA A 88 -11.73 4.86 -1.36
C ALA A 88 -11.92 3.95 -0.15
N LEU A 89 -10.93 3.10 0.12
CA LEU A 89 -10.99 2.23 1.29
C LEU A 89 -10.98 3.03 2.58
N ARG A 90 -10.16 4.10 2.63
CA ARG A 90 -10.08 4.95 3.82
C ARG A 90 -11.41 5.61 4.13
N ASP A 91 -12.17 5.96 3.09
CA ASP A 91 -13.46 6.64 3.24
C ASP A 91 -14.63 5.68 3.42
N ALA A 92 -14.39 4.36 3.35
CA ALA A 92 -15.47 3.38 3.43
C ALA A 92 -16.07 3.33 4.83
N GLU A 93 -17.36 3.02 4.89
CA GLU A 93 -18.02 2.79 6.16
C GLU A 93 -17.54 1.46 6.75
N PRO A 94 -17.49 1.34 8.08
CA PRO A 94 -17.14 0.07 8.70
C PRO A 94 -18.05 -1.06 8.20
N GLY A 95 -17.45 -2.15 7.76
CA GLY A 95 -18.17 -3.28 7.22
C GLY A 95 -18.30 -3.30 5.70
N ASP A 96 -18.05 -2.15 5.04
CA ASP A 96 -18.16 -2.04 3.58
C ASP A 96 -16.79 -1.96 2.89
N GLU A 97 -15.72 -2.24 3.62
CA GLU A 97 -14.37 -2.02 3.11
C GLU A 97 -14.10 -2.79 1.82
N TRP A 98 -14.46 -4.07 1.79
CA TRP A 98 -14.17 -4.89 0.62
C TRP A 98 -15.02 -4.47 -0.59
N ILE A 99 -16.24 -3.97 -0.35
CA ILE A 99 -17.10 -3.46 -1.42
C ILE A 99 -16.48 -2.19 -2.01
N ALA A 100 -16.01 -1.30 -1.16
CA ALA A 100 -15.36 -0.07 -1.60
C ALA A 100 -14.12 -0.37 -2.44
N VAL A 101 -13.31 -1.35 -2.00
CA VAL A 101 -12.13 -1.77 -2.76
C VAL A 101 -12.54 -2.33 -4.10
N ALA A 102 -13.51 -3.21 -4.14
CA ALA A 102 -13.95 -3.84 -5.39
C ALA A 102 -14.41 -2.80 -6.41
N ARG A 103 -15.20 -1.82 -5.98
CA ARG A 103 -15.67 -0.75 -6.86
C ARG A 103 -14.53 0.12 -7.37
N ALA A 104 -13.64 0.51 -6.47
CA ALA A 104 -12.53 1.39 -6.83
C ALA A 104 -11.55 0.69 -7.77
N VAL A 105 -11.26 -0.59 -7.52
CA VAL A 105 -10.36 -1.37 -8.36
C VAL A 105 -10.99 -1.57 -9.74
N SER A 106 -12.29 -1.84 -9.81
CA SER A 106 -12.97 -1.97 -11.09
C SER A 106 -12.86 -0.70 -11.91
N GLY A 107 -13.01 0.46 -11.25
CA GLY A 107 -12.82 1.74 -11.92
C GLY A 107 -11.40 1.94 -12.45
N GLN A 108 -10.42 1.44 -11.72
CA GLN A 108 -9.02 1.52 -12.16
C GLN A 108 -8.73 0.61 -13.33
N THR A 109 -9.39 -0.54 -13.40
CA THR A 109 -9.10 -1.52 -14.44
C THR A 109 -9.88 -1.30 -15.72
N THR A 110 -10.84 -0.41 -15.73
CA THR A 110 -11.64 -0.13 -16.93
C THR A 110 -11.04 0.95 -17.79
N LYS A 111 -9.84 1.31 -17.54
CA LYS A 111 -9.16 2.34 -18.24
C LYS A 111 -9.12 2.05 -19.73
N PRO A 112 -9.50 3.00 -20.54
CA PRO A 112 -9.43 2.83 -21.99
C PRO A 112 -7.98 2.87 -22.45
N ARG A 113 -7.83 2.46 -23.66
CA ARG A 113 -6.48 2.50 -24.13
C ARG A 113 -6.26 3.52 -25.03
#